data_6afefc9ce0657cf062e1a5c587f618c4
#
_entry.id   6afefc9ce0657cf062e1a5c587f618c4
#
_cell.length_a   1.000
_cell.length_b   1.000
_cell.length_c   1.000
_cell.angle_alpha   90.00
_cell.angle_beta   90.00
_cell.angle_gamma   90.00
#
_symmetry.space_group_name_H-M   'P 1'
#
loop_
_entity.id
_entity.type
_entity.pdbx_description
1 polymer ?
#
loop_
_entity_poly.entity_id
_entity_poly.type
_entity_poly.pdbx_seq_one_letter_code
_entity_poly.pdbx_strand_id
1 'polypeptide(L)'
;MLFSKEREMSDDLTKEQRHKNMQNIKSSDTKIEVLLRKALWQKGYRYRKNYKDLPGKPDIVITKYKIAIFCDGEFFHGKDWEVLKPRLEKSNNSEYWISKISRNRERDEEINKKLLFLGWTVIRFWGKDIKKNTDECIKVIEEAIFDIKMGEDKISFDEDGK
;
A
#
# COMPACT_ATOMS: atom_id res chain seq x y z
N MET A 1 -30.94 18.69 11.64
CA MET A 1 -30.30 17.37 11.86
C MET A 1 -30.23 16.63 10.55
N LEU A 2 -29.12 16.61 9.95
CA LEU A 2 -28.86 15.80 8.76
C LEU A 2 -28.34 14.43 9.24
N PHE A 3 -29.24 13.45 9.27
CA PHE A 3 -28.84 12.07 9.35
C PHE A 3 -28.18 11.71 8.02
N SER A 4 -26.86 11.56 8.00
CA SER A 4 -26.19 10.89 6.91
C SER A 4 -26.73 9.46 6.88
N LYS A 5 -27.57 9.15 5.89
CA LYS A 5 -27.89 7.78 5.54
C LYS A 5 -26.57 7.07 5.25
N GLU A 6 -26.09 6.30 6.21
CA GLU A 6 -25.11 5.26 5.91
C GLU A 6 -25.76 4.39 4.83
N ARG A 7 -25.27 4.49 3.60
CA ARG A 7 -25.63 3.52 2.57
C ARG A 7 -25.13 2.19 3.06
N GLU A 8 -26.06 1.34 3.46
CA GLU A 8 -25.78 -0.08 3.56
C GLU A 8 -25.12 -0.50 2.24
N MET A 9 -23.90 -1.00 2.31
CA MET A 9 -23.24 -1.61 1.15
C MET A 9 -23.90 -2.98 0.92
N SER A 10 -25.09 -2.96 0.33
CA SER A 10 -25.68 -4.19 -0.20
C SER A 10 -24.92 -4.55 -1.47
N ASP A 11 -24.28 -5.67 -1.47
CA ASP A 11 -23.67 -6.25 -2.68
C ASP A 11 -24.76 -6.94 -3.51
N ASP A 12 -25.49 -6.14 -4.28
CA ASP A 12 -26.56 -6.61 -5.16
C ASP A 12 -26.05 -7.17 -6.51
N LEU A 13 -24.72 -7.29 -6.66
CA LEU A 13 -24.11 -7.71 -7.89
C LEU A 13 -24.22 -9.24 -8.08
N THR A 14 -24.53 -9.66 -9.31
CA THR A 14 -24.45 -11.08 -9.70
C THR A 14 -23.00 -11.57 -9.72
N LYS A 15 -22.79 -12.90 -9.69
CA LYS A 15 -21.44 -13.48 -9.82
C LYS A 15 -20.73 -13.02 -11.09
N GLU A 16 -21.43 -12.92 -12.21
CA GLU A 16 -20.88 -12.50 -13.51
C GLU A 16 -20.50 -11.02 -13.49
N GLN A 17 -21.36 -10.15 -12.93
CA GLN A 17 -21.07 -8.73 -12.78
C GLN A 17 -19.86 -8.51 -11.89
N ARG A 18 -19.77 -9.25 -10.79
CA ARG A 18 -18.64 -9.20 -9.87
C ARG A 18 -17.35 -9.65 -10.55
N HIS A 19 -17.38 -10.75 -11.27
CA HIS A 19 -16.24 -11.24 -12.04
C HIS A 19 -15.78 -10.21 -13.07
N LYS A 20 -16.70 -9.62 -13.84
CA LYS A 20 -16.41 -8.56 -14.81
C LYS A 20 -15.82 -7.32 -14.13
N ASN A 21 -16.36 -6.89 -12.99
CA ASN A 21 -15.81 -5.77 -12.24
C ASN A 21 -14.39 -6.05 -11.74
N MET A 22 -14.12 -7.26 -11.26
CA MET A 22 -12.78 -7.68 -10.84
C MET A 22 -11.78 -7.73 -12.00
N GLN A 23 -12.20 -8.13 -13.20
CA GLN A 23 -11.35 -8.09 -14.40
C GLN A 23 -11.01 -6.65 -14.83
N ASN A 24 -11.89 -5.70 -14.57
CA ASN A 24 -11.69 -4.30 -14.93
C ASN A 24 -10.84 -3.52 -13.90
N ILE A 25 -10.51 -4.11 -12.75
CA ILE A 25 -9.62 -3.50 -11.76
C ILE A 25 -8.19 -3.55 -12.27
N LYS A 26 -7.60 -2.39 -12.45
CA LYS A 26 -6.19 -2.28 -12.83
C LYS A 26 -5.29 -2.79 -11.69
N SER A 27 -4.37 -3.67 -12.02
CA SER A 27 -3.36 -4.17 -11.09
C SER A 27 -2.11 -3.28 -10.99
N SER A 28 -1.99 -2.30 -11.88
CA SER A 28 -0.86 -1.37 -11.94
C SER A 28 -1.28 -0.04 -12.56
N ASP A 29 -0.47 0.99 -12.38
CA ASP A 29 -0.71 2.34 -12.89
C ASP A 29 -2.07 2.92 -12.49
N THR A 30 -2.52 2.62 -11.27
CA THR A 30 -3.73 3.21 -10.70
C THR A 30 -3.53 4.71 -10.48
N LYS A 31 -4.64 5.46 -10.33
CA LYS A 31 -4.58 6.91 -10.10
C LYS A 31 -3.73 7.29 -8.89
N ILE A 32 -3.83 6.53 -7.80
CA ILE A 32 -3.06 6.79 -6.58
C ILE A 32 -1.55 6.54 -6.78
N GLU A 33 -1.18 5.49 -7.50
CA GLU A 33 0.21 5.21 -7.84
C GLU A 33 0.81 6.34 -8.70
N VAL A 34 0.08 6.77 -9.75
CA VAL A 34 0.52 7.85 -10.63
C VAL A 34 0.65 9.17 -9.88
N LEU A 35 -0.29 9.48 -8.99
CA LEU A 35 -0.26 10.69 -8.17
C LEU A 35 0.98 10.73 -7.26
N LEU A 36 1.28 9.64 -6.58
CA LEU A 36 2.43 9.54 -5.70
C LEU A 36 3.76 9.60 -6.48
N ARG A 37 3.84 8.90 -7.63
CA ARG A 37 5.03 8.93 -8.49
C ARG A 37 5.33 10.33 -9.02
N LYS A 38 4.33 11.06 -9.47
CA LYS A 38 4.51 12.44 -9.94
C LYS A 38 5.02 13.35 -8.82
N ALA A 39 4.48 13.23 -7.63
CA ALA A 39 4.92 13.99 -6.49
C ALA A 39 6.38 13.70 -6.11
N LEU A 40 6.79 12.43 -6.13
CA LEU A 40 8.19 12.02 -5.91
C LEU A 40 9.12 12.59 -6.99
N TRP A 41 8.73 12.50 -8.25
CA TRP A 41 9.51 13.02 -9.36
C TRP A 41 9.74 14.53 -9.27
N GLN A 42 8.69 15.27 -8.93
CA GLN A 42 8.77 16.72 -8.74
C GLN A 42 9.72 17.14 -7.60
N LYS A 43 9.86 16.30 -6.59
CA LYS A 43 10.82 16.47 -5.49
C LYS A 43 12.25 16.05 -5.85
N GLY A 44 12.48 15.54 -7.05
CA GLY A 44 13.78 15.14 -7.53
C GLY A 44 14.17 13.68 -7.24
N TYR A 45 13.27 12.89 -6.66
CA TYR A 45 13.52 11.48 -6.42
C TYR A 45 13.35 10.65 -7.69
N ARG A 46 14.21 9.67 -7.85
CA ARG A 46 14.15 8.70 -8.95
C ARG A 46 13.72 7.35 -8.40
N TYR A 47 12.84 6.68 -9.13
CA TYR A 47 12.22 5.44 -8.71
C TYR A 47 12.03 4.50 -9.90
N ARG A 48 11.72 3.25 -9.59
CA ARG A 48 11.20 2.26 -10.54
C ARG A 48 9.77 1.91 -10.16
N LYS A 49 8.92 1.69 -11.14
CA LYS A 49 7.51 1.34 -10.95
C LYS A 49 7.28 -0.15 -11.16
N ASN A 50 6.30 -0.70 -10.45
CA ASN A 50 5.86 -2.09 -10.63
C ASN A 50 7.02 -3.08 -10.64
N TYR A 51 7.84 -3.04 -9.60
CA TYR A 51 9.13 -3.71 -9.54
C TYR A 51 8.97 -5.21 -9.27
N LYS A 52 9.12 -6.03 -10.32
CA LYS A 52 8.86 -7.48 -10.27
C LYS A 52 9.95 -8.29 -9.58
N ASP A 53 11.14 -7.76 -9.42
CA ASP A 53 12.28 -8.48 -8.85
C ASP A 53 12.26 -8.59 -7.32
N LEU A 54 11.25 -8.00 -6.69
CA LEU A 54 11.04 -8.09 -5.25
C LEU A 54 9.71 -8.78 -4.90
N PRO A 55 9.64 -9.46 -3.75
CA PRO A 55 8.38 -10.02 -3.25
C PRO A 55 7.26 -8.98 -3.23
N GLY A 56 6.06 -9.39 -3.66
CA GLY A 56 4.89 -8.56 -3.68
C GLY A 56 4.81 -7.52 -4.79
N LYS A 57 5.81 -7.44 -5.65
CA LYS A 57 5.84 -6.47 -6.76
C LYS A 57 5.50 -5.05 -6.29
N PRO A 58 6.36 -4.40 -5.50
CA PRO A 58 6.08 -3.06 -5.00
C PRO A 58 5.70 -2.09 -6.12
N ASP A 59 4.73 -1.22 -5.85
CA ASP A 59 4.25 -0.24 -6.83
C ASP A 59 5.31 0.78 -7.21
N ILE A 60 6.11 1.18 -6.23
CA ILE A 60 7.22 2.12 -6.39
C ILE A 60 8.41 1.63 -5.56
N VAL A 61 9.60 1.62 -6.14
CA VAL A 61 10.83 1.37 -5.39
C VAL A 61 11.84 2.49 -5.63
N ILE A 62 12.47 2.92 -4.54
CA ILE A 62 13.62 3.82 -4.58
C ILE A 62 14.85 2.97 -4.31
N THR A 63 15.46 2.47 -5.38
CA THR A 63 16.56 1.47 -5.30
C THR A 63 17.78 2.01 -4.59
N LYS A 64 18.07 3.30 -4.74
CA LYS A 64 19.19 3.97 -4.08
C LYS A 64 19.19 3.79 -2.56
N TYR A 65 18.00 3.79 -1.96
CA TYR A 65 17.82 3.69 -0.50
C TYR A 65 17.17 2.38 -0.06
N LYS A 66 16.92 1.47 -0.99
CA LYS A 66 16.20 0.21 -0.74
C LYS A 66 14.85 0.44 -0.02
N ILE A 67 14.05 1.31 -0.58
CA ILE A 67 12.69 1.59 -0.11
C ILE A 67 11.68 0.99 -1.07
N ALA A 68 10.79 0.14 -0.56
CA ALA A 68 9.67 -0.44 -1.29
C ALA A 68 8.38 0.19 -0.82
N ILE A 69 7.60 0.75 -1.74
CA ILE A 69 6.37 1.49 -1.44
C ILE A 69 5.19 0.77 -2.10
N PHE A 70 4.16 0.53 -1.31
CA PHE A 70 2.89 -0.03 -1.74
C PHE A 70 1.77 0.99 -1.59
N CYS A 71 0.92 1.08 -2.60
CA CYS A 71 -0.27 1.91 -2.62
C CYS A 71 -1.49 0.99 -2.47
N ASP A 72 -2.03 0.88 -1.26
CA ASP A 72 -3.03 -0.12 -0.91
C ASP A 72 -4.45 0.46 -0.97
N GLY A 73 -5.35 -0.19 -1.70
CA GLY A 73 -6.77 0.09 -1.65
C GLY A 73 -7.36 -0.35 -0.30
N GLU A 74 -8.19 0.47 0.31
CA GLU A 74 -8.70 0.27 1.67
C GLU A 74 -9.50 -1.03 1.79
N PHE A 75 -10.40 -1.27 0.85
CA PHE A 75 -11.29 -2.42 0.91
C PHE A 75 -10.53 -3.75 0.71
N PHE A 76 -9.74 -3.88 -0.36
CA PHE A 76 -9.07 -5.13 -0.71
C PHE A 76 -7.93 -5.51 0.25
N HIS A 77 -7.33 -4.53 0.91
CA HIS A 77 -6.28 -4.74 1.91
C HIS A 77 -6.81 -4.72 3.34
N GLY A 78 -8.13 -4.60 3.51
CA GLY A 78 -8.80 -4.75 4.79
C GLY A 78 -8.47 -3.66 5.81
N LYS A 79 -8.42 -2.39 5.36
CA LYS A 79 -8.28 -1.28 6.29
C LYS A 79 -9.39 -1.32 7.34
N ASP A 80 -9.01 -1.07 8.60
CA ASP A 80 -9.94 -1.14 9.73
C ASP A 80 -10.71 -2.48 9.79
N TRP A 81 -9.97 -3.58 9.67
CA TRP A 81 -10.53 -4.93 9.55
C TRP A 81 -11.50 -5.28 10.66
N GLU A 82 -11.25 -4.84 11.87
CA GLU A 82 -12.13 -5.07 13.03
C GLU A 82 -13.52 -4.44 12.84
N VAL A 83 -13.61 -3.37 12.06
CA VAL A 83 -14.87 -2.70 11.69
C VAL A 83 -15.44 -3.29 10.40
N LEU A 84 -14.60 -3.57 9.42
CA LEU A 84 -15.03 -4.07 8.10
C LEU A 84 -15.58 -5.50 8.19
N LYS A 85 -14.91 -6.40 8.90
CA LYS A 85 -15.30 -7.80 9.00
C LYS A 85 -16.74 -7.99 9.49
N PRO A 86 -17.21 -7.37 10.59
CA PRO A 86 -18.60 -7.47 11.01
C PRO A 86 -19.60 -6.94 9.98
N ARG A 87 -19.25 -5.92 9.22
CA ARG A 87 -20.09 -5.43 8.11
C ARG A 87 -20.21 -6.46 7.00
N LEU A 88 -19.12 -7.12 6.65
CA LEU A 88 -19.10 -8.17 5.64
C LEU A 88 -19.89 -9.40 6.07
N GLU A 89 -19.89 -9.75 7.35
CA GLU A 89 -20.66 -10.88 7.89
C GLU A 89 -22.17 -10.72 7.67
N LYS A 90 -22.66 -9.49 7.57
CA LYS A 90 -24.05 -9.17 7.26
C LYS A 90 -24.36 -9.09 5.76
N SER A 91 -23.38 -9.20 4.89
CA SER A 91 -23.57 -9.10 3.45
C SER A 91 -23.91 -10.44 2.81
N ASN A 92 -24.48 -10.40 1.60
CA ASN A 92 -24.91 -11.61 0.86
C ASN A 92 -23.77 -12.54 0.43
N ASN A 93 -22.53 -12.09 0.43
CA ASN A 93 -21.35 -12.84 0.00
C ASN A 93 -20.25 -12.78 1.05
N SER A 94 -20.63 -12.85 2.31
CA SER A 94 -19.74 -12.70 3.46
C SER A 94 -18.55 -13.65 3.42
N GLU A 95 -18.74 -14.91 3.19
CA GLU A 95 -17.68 -15.93 3.16
C GLU A 95 -16.63 -15.63 2.08
N TYR A 96 -17.09 -15.26 0.89
CA TYR A 96 -16.18 -14.92 -0.21
C TYR A 96 -15.30 -13.71 0.13
N TRP A 97 -15.90 -12.62 0.58
CA TRP A 97 -15.17 -11.39 0.87
C TRP A 97 -14.27 -11.50 2.10
N ILE A 98 -14.76 -12.12 3.16
CA ILE A 98 -13.96 -12.34 4.37
C ILE A 98 -12.75 -13.19 4.06
N SER A 99 -12.93 -14.31 3.35
CA SER A 99 -11.84 -15.19 2.95
C SER A 99 -10.82 -14.48 2.04
N LYS A 100 -11.31 -13.73 1.07
CA LYS A 100 -10.44 -13.01 0.12
C LYS A 100 -9.61 -11.93 0.79
N ILE A 101 -10.24 -11.09 1.61
CA ILE A 101 -9.54 -9.99 2.30
C ILE A 101 -8.61 -10.53 3.37
N SER A 102 -9.00 -11.56 4.11
CA SER A 102 -8.12 -12.22 5.09
C SER A 102 -6.85 -12.74 4.43
N ARG A 103 -6.95 -13.40 3.29
CA ARG A 103 -5.79 -13.87 2.52
C ARG A 103 -4.92 -12.73 2.00
N ASN A 104 -5.53 -11.64 1.55
CA ASN A 104 -4.78 -10.46 1.12
C ASN A 104 -3.98 -9.87 2.27
N ARG A 105 -4.55 -9.76 3.45
CA ARG A 105 -3.87 -9.26 4.65
C ARG A 105 -2.71 -10.15 5.08
N GLU A 106 -2.90 -11.45 5.11
CA GLU A 106 -1.84 -12.42 5.42
C GLU A 106 -0.70 -12.33 4.42
N ARG A 107 -1.02 -12.22 3.14
CA ARG A 107 -0.02 -12.02 2.07
C ARG A 107 0.75 -10.73 2.24
N ASP A 108 0.08 -9.63 2.57
CA ASP A 108 0.75 -8.35 2.82
C ASP A 108 1.76 -8.45 3.97
N GLU A 109 1.40 -9.13 5.05
CA GLU A 109 2.31 -9.36 6.18
C GLU A 109 3.51 -10.24 5.80
N GLU A 110 3.29 -11.30 5.05
CA GLU A 110 4.37 -12.17 4.56
C GLU A 110 5.33 -11.42 3.63
N ILE A 111 4.80 -10.59 2.74
CA ILE A 111 5.58 -9.75 1.85
C ILE A 111 6.41 -8.76 2.65
N ASN A 112 5.83 -8.10 3.64
CA ASN A 112 6.54 -7.18 4.51
C ASN A 112 7.72 -7.85 5.21
N LYS A 113 7.51 -9.05 5.76
CA LYS A 113 8.57 -9.84 6.42
C LYS A 113 9.70 -10.22 5.46
N LYS A 114 9.35 -10.68 4.27
CA LYS A 114 10.34 -11.05 3.23
C LYS A 114 11.18 -9.85 2.81
N LEU A 115 10.56 -8.70 2.58
CA LEU A 115 11.26 -7.48 2.20
C LEU A 115 12.17 -6.97 3.31
N LEU A 116 11.71 -6.97 4.55
CA LEU A 116 12.53 -6.61 5.72
C LEU A 116 13.74 -7.54 5.87
N PHE A 117 13.54 -8.84 5.69
CA PHE A 117 14.63 -9.82 5.70
C PHE A 117 15.68 -9.55 4.61
N LEU A 118 15.24 -9.09 3.44
CA LEU A 118 16.12 -8.70 2.33
C LEU A 118 16.81 -7.34 2.52
N GLY A 119 16.57 -6.66 3.63
CA GLY A 119 17.16 -5.36 3.95
C GLY A 119 16.42 -4.16 3.36
N TRP A 120 15.18 -4.34 2.92
CA TRP A 120 14.36 -3.26 2.38
C TRP A 120 13.52 -2.59 3.46
N THR A 121 13.37 -1.28 3.36
CA THR A 121 12.37 -0.53 4.13
C THR A 121 11.05 -0.58 3.39
N VAL A 122 9.99 -1.01 4.08
CA VAL A 122 8.65 -1.14 3.51
C VAL A 122 7.77 0.00 3.99
N ILE A 123 7.17 0.71 3.06
CA ILE A 123 6.20 1.77 3.35
C ILE A 123 4.90 1.44 2.61
N ARG A 124 3.79 1.44 3.35
CA ARG A 124 2.46 1.25 2.78
C ARG A 124 1.60 2.47 3.05
N PHE A 125 0.94 2.95 2.01
CA PHE A 125 -0.02 4.03 2.10
C PHE A 125 -1.40 3.58 1.67
N TRP A 126 -2.41 4.03 2.39
CA TRP A 126 -3.78 3.87 1.95
C TRP A 126 -4.10 4.85 0.82
N GLY A 127 -4.93 4.40 -0.14
CA GLY A 127 -5.27 5.19 -1.31
C GLY A 127 -5.89 6.55 -0.98
N LYS A 128 -6.72 6.62 0.05
CA LYS A 128 -7.31 7.89 0.51
C LYS A 128 -6.28 8.86 1.04
N ASP A 129 -5.27 8.37 1.75
CA ASP A 129 -4.19 9.21 2.27
C ASP A 129 -3.35 9.77 1.14
N ILE A 130 -3.09 8.98 0.10
CA ILE A 130 -2.39 9.46 -1.10
C ILE A 130 -3.19 10.57 -1.79
N LYS A 131 -4.50 10.39 -1.94
CA LYS A 131 -5.37 11.39 -2.58
C LYS A 131 -5.50 12.68 -1.81
N LYS A 132 -5.69 12.59 -0.50
CA LYS A 132 -6.00 13.73 0.36
C LYS A 132 -4.76 14.41 0.94
N ASN A 133 -3.72 13.65 1.20
CA ASN A 133 -2.54 14.06 1.94
C ASN A 133 -1.26 13.62 1.24
N THR A 134 -1.18 13.85 -0.07
CA THR A 134 0.00 13.46 -0.87
C THR A 134 1.30 14.02 -0.29
N ASP A 135 1.32 15.27 0.14
CA ASP A 135 2.50 15.91 0.72
C ASP A 135 2.93 15.24 2.04
N GLU A 136 1.99 14.79 2.86
CA GLU A 136 2.30 14.04 4.08
C GLU A 136 2.90 12.66 3.74
N CYS A 137 2.41 11.99 2.70
CA CYS A 137 3.00 10.74 2.22
C CYS A 137 4.45 10.96 1.75
N ILE A 138 4.72 12.03 1.04
CA ILE A 138 6.08 12.41 0.62
C ILE A 138 6.97 12.66 1.83
N LYS A 139 6.49 13.36 2.85
CA LYS A 139 7.25 13.58 4.10
C LYS A 139 7.63 12.28 4.78
N VAL A 140 6.74 11.31 4.86
CA VAL A 140 7.04 9.96 5.41
C VAL A 140 8.18 9.30 4.65
N ILE A 141 8.17 9.37 3.33
CA ILE A 141 9.24 8.83 2.48
C ILE A 141 10.55 9.58 2.72
N GLU A 142 10.51 10.91 2.78
CA GLU A 142 11.69 11.75 3.04
C GLU A 142 12.29 11.50 4.43
N GLU A 143 11.47 11.28 5.45
CA GLU A 143 11.93 10.89 6.79
C GLU A 143 12.63 9.54 6.77
N ALA A 144 12.10 8.55 6.05
CA ALA A 144 12.74 7.25 5.88
C ALA A 144 14.08 7.37 5.17
N ILE A 145 14.19 8.19 4.13
CA ILE A 145 15.45 8.47 3.43
C ILE A 145 16.45 9.11 4.37
N PHE A 146 16.02 10.09 5.16
CA PHE A 146 16.87 10.75 6.14
C PHE A 146 17.43 9.77 7.17
N ASP A 147 16.60 8.92 7.73
CA ASP A 147 17.00 7.91 8.71
C ASP A 147 18.00 6.90 8.12
N ILE A 148 17.82 6.50 6.87
CA ILE A 148 18.76 5.61 6.17
C ILE A 148 20.11 6.29 5.98
N LYS A 149 20.14 7.54 5.52
CA LYS A 149 21.38 8.31 5.35
C LYS A 149 22.12 8.47 6.67
N MET A 150 21.43 8.82 7.75
CA MET A 150 22.02 8.98 9.08
C MET A 150 22.58 7.67 9.62
N GLY A 151 21.96 6.54 9.30
CA GLY A 151 22.46 5.21 9.65
C GLY A 151 23.75 4.86 8.90
N GLU A 152 23.83 5.17 7.61
CA GLU A 152 25.03 4.95 6.78
C GLU A 152 26.22 5.81 7.28
N ASP A 153 25.96 7.08 7.62
CA ASP A 153 26.99 7.97 8.16
C ASP A 153 27.57 7.47 9.49
N LYS A 154 26.75 6.90 10.36
CA LYS A 154 27.21 6.32 11.63
C LYS A 154 28.12 5.10 11.41
N ILE A 155 27.78 4.23 10.46
CA ILE A 155 28.58 3.04 10.14
C ILE A 155 29.95 3.44 9.60
N SER A 156 30.02 4.49 8.75
CA SER A 156 31.27 4.97 8.19
C SER A 156 32.20 5.57 9.26
N PHE A 157 31.66 6.23 10.28
CA PHE A 157 32.45 6.74 11.41
C PHE A 157 33.03 5.61 12.28
N ASP A 158 32.30 4.51 12.44
CA ASP A 158 32.76 3.37 13.24
C ASP A 158 33.84 2.53 12.52
N GLU A 159 33.84 2.51 11.19
CA GLU A 159 34.88 1.83 10.39
C GLU A 159 36.21 2.61 10.33
N ASP A 160 36.15 3.94 10.35
CA ASP A 160 37.34 4.82 10.33
C ASP A 160 37.91 5.07 11.73
N GLY A 161 37.25 4.60 12.76
CA GLY A 161 37.60 4.81 14.19
C GLY A 161 38.55 3.78 14.80
N LYS A 162 39.43 3.15 14.00
CA LYS A 162 40.52 2.30 14.50
C LYS A 162 41.81 3.04 14.61
#